data_dee15a7c2afee9fc4af42da67d0a4de0
#
_entry.id   dee15a7c2afee9fc4af42da67d0a4de0
#
_cell.length_a   1.000
_cell.length_b   1.000
_cell.length_c   1.000
_cell.angle_alpha   90.00
_cell.angle_beta   90.00
_cell.angle_gamma   90.00
#
_symmetry.space_group_name_H-M   'P 1'
#
loop_
_entity.id
_entity.type
_entity.pdbx_description
1 polymer ?
#
loop_
_entity_poly.entity_id
_entity_poly.type
_entity_poly.pdbx_seq_one_letter_code
_entity_poly.pdbx_strand_id
1 'polypeptide(L)'
;IHPSHYGRLCPIETPEGPNAGLISSLATHARVNDYGFIETPYFAVKDGKVTDEVHYMSADEEENFRVAPGDITLNKDRTIKSKQVPVRYKSEFTVDDSSRVDYVGVSPIQIISVATSVIPFIEHDDANRALMGSNMQRQAVPLLITDRPVVGTGLEKRAAKDSGMVVVSEV
;
A
#
# COMPACT_ATOMS: atom_id res chain seq x y z
N ILE A 1 -7.75 -10.73 -9.50
CA ILE A 1 -6.61 -10.25 -8.66
C ILE A 1 -5.57 -11.36 -8.62
N HIS A 2 -4.31 -11.02 -8.91
CA HIS A 2 -3.18 -11.95 -8.90
C HIS A 2 -2.27 -11.66 -7.68
N PRO A 3 -1.62 -12.66 -7.08
CA PRO A 3 -0.70 -12.43 -5.95
C PRO A 3 0.43 -11.44 -6.23
N SER A 4 0.88 -11.31 -7.49
CA SER A 4 1.88 -10.32 -7.90
C SER A 4 1.43 -8.87 -7.78
N HIS A 5 0.12 -8.62 -7.66
CA HIS A 5 -0.44 -7.27 -7.49
C HIS A 5 -0.21 -6.68 -6.09
N TYR A 6 0.10 -7.51 -5.10
CA TYR A 6 0.29 -7.05 -3.72
C TYR A 6 1.38 -5.98 -3.62
N GLY A 7 1.02 -4.83 -3.09
CA GLY A 7 1.91 -3.67 -2.96
C GLY A 7 2.29 -2.98 -4.28
N ARG A 8 1.79 -3.46 -5.42
CA ARG A 8 2.10 -2.93 -6.76
C ARG A 8 0.90 -2.29 -7.42
N LEU A 9 -0.20 -3.02 -7.49
CA LEU A 9 -1.46 -2.53 -8.05
C LEU A 9 -2.54 -2.53 -6.97
N CYS A 10 -3.32 -1.45 -6.90
CA CYS A 10 -4.45 -1.36 -5.97
C CYS A 10 -5.52 -2.38 -6.33
N PRO A 11 -5.98 -3.21 -5.39
CA PRO A 11 -7.05 -4.18 -5.65
C PRO A 11 -8.44 -3.56 -5.67
N ILE A 12 -8.58 -2.30 -5.26
CA ILE A 12 -9.86 -1.61 -5.07
C ILE A 12 -10.11 -0.60 -6.18
N GLU A 13 -9.13 0.23 -6.53
CA GLU A 13 -9.29 1.29 -7.53
C GLU A 13 -9.24 0.70 -8.95
N THR A 14 -10.41 0.46 -9.51
CA THR A 14 -10.61 0.00 -10.90
C THR A 14 -11.94 0.52 -11.41
N PRO A 15 -12.12 0.73 -12.74
CA PRO A 15 -13.41 1.09 -13.29
C PRO A 15 -14.49 0.05 -13.00
N GLU A 16 -15.74 0.48 -12.97
CA GLU A 16 -16.90 -0.39 -13.00
C GLU A 16 -17.20 -0.80 -14.45
N GLY A 17 -17.76 -2.01 -14.62
CA GLY A 17 -18.18 -2.51 -15.91
C GLY A 17 -17.14 -3.38 -16.63
N PRO A 18 -17.11 -3.38 -18.00
CA PRO A 18 -16.29 -4.31 -18.78
C PRO A 18 -14.78 -4.20 -18.52
N ASN A 19 -14.30 -3.03 -18.11
CA ASN A 19 -12.89 -2.76 -17.83
C ASN A 19 -12.50 -3.02 -16.36
N ALA A 20 -13.40 -3.53 -15.54
CA ALA A 20 -13.12 -3.86 -14.16
C ALA A 20 -11.97 -4.88 -14.06
N GLY A 21 -10.95 -4.53 -13.26
CA GLY A 21 -9.74 -5.36 -13.08
C GLY A 21 -8.73 -5.28 -14.22
N LEU A 22 -9.08 -4.68 -15.36
CA LEU A 22 -8.16 -4.52 -16.50
C LEU A 22 -7.41 -3.19 -16.48
N ILE A 23 -8.03 -2.14 -15.96
CA ILE A 23 -7.43 -0.84 -15.74
C ILE A 23 -7.21 -0.69 -14.23
N SER A 24 -5.97 -0.53 -13.82
CA SER A 24 -5.59 -0.49 -12.41
C SER A 24 -4.68 0.71 -12.12
N SER A 25 -4.64 1.14 -10.87
CA SER A 25 -3.76 2.19 -10.38
C SER A 25 -2.61 1.63 -9.57
N LEU A 26 -1.46 2.28 -9.62
CA LEU A 26 -0.31 1.92 -8.77
C LEU A 26 -0.65 2.07 -7.29
N ALA A 27 -0.13 1.15 -6.48
CA ALA A 27 -0.18 1.27 -5.04
C ALA A 27 0.71 2.44 -4.54
N THR A 28 0.45 2.92 -3.33
CA THR A 28 1.06 4.15 -2.80
C THR A 28 2.59 4.15 -2.79
N HIS A 29 3.22 3.01 -2.52
CA HIS A 29 4.68 2.88 -2.44
C HIS A 29 5.30 2.21 -3.66
N ALA A 30 4.49 1.82 -4.64
CA ALA A 30 4.98 1.16 -5.85
C ALA A 30 5.74 2.14 -6.75
N ARG A 31 6.74 1.63 -7.43
CA ARG A 31 7.45 2.34 -8.48
C ARG A 31 7.72 1.43 -9.67
N VAL A 32 8.01 2.02 -10.81
CA VAL A 32 8.44 1.29 -12.01
C VAL A 32 9.97 1.36 -12.10
N ASN A 33 10.62 0.21 -12.27
CA ASN A 33 12.07 0.15 -12.44
C ASN A 33 12.49 0.46 -13.89
N ASP A 34 13.82 0.47 -14.13
CA ASP A 34 14.36 0.78 -15.45
C ASP A 34 13.98 -0.25 -16.53
N TYR A 35 13.59 -1.44 -16.15
CA TYR A 35 13.13 -2.51 -17.05
C TYR A 35 11.62 -2.49 -17.31
N GLY A 36 10.88 -1.58 -16.68
CA GLY A 36 9.42 -1.47 -16.79
C GLY A 36 8.64 -2.37 -15.84
N PHE A 37 9.27 -3.06 -14.89
CA PHE A 37 8.60 -3.86 -13.87
C PHE A 37 8.19 -2.99 -12.68
N ILE A 38 7.06 -3.33 -12.07
CA ILE A 38 6.57 -2.66 -10.86
C ILE A 38 7.22 -3.28 -9.63
N GLU A 39 7.88 -2.45 -8.83
CA GLU A 39 8.52 -2.82 -7.59
C GLU A 39 7.80 -2.24 -6.39
N THR A 40 7.89 -2.91 -5.25
CA THR A 40 7.37 -2.42 -3.97
C THR A 40 8.44 -2.55 -2.89
N PRO A 41 8.50 -1.61 -1.91
CA PRO A 41 9.52 -1.62 -0.88
C PRO A 41 9.16 -2.53 0.29
N TYR A 42 10.20 -3.11 0.89
CA TYR A 42 10.12 -3.89 2.12
C TYR A 42 11.29 -3.58 3.03
N PHE A 43 11.06 -3.65 4.34
CA PHE A 43 12.13 -3.62 5.32
C PHE A 43 12.76 -5.01 5.47
N ALA A 44 14.08 -5.07 5.45
CA ALA A 44 14.81 -6.29 5.72
C ALA A 44 14.69 -6.69 7.20
N VAL A 45 14.55 -7.99 7.46
CA VAL A 45 14.51 -8.55 8.82
C VAL A 45 15.79 -9.35 9.06
N LYS A 46 16.47 -9.06 10.16
CA LYS A 46 17.66 -9.80 10.60
C LYS A 46 17.44 -10.30 12.02
N ASP A 47 17.52 -11.61 12.21
CA ASP A 47 17.33 -12.27 13.52
C ASP A 47 16.02 -11.87 14.24
N GLY A 48 14.91 -11.82 13.49
CA GLY A 48 13.60 -11.45 14.02
C GLY A 48 13.43 -9.95 14.33
N LYS A 49 14.41 -9.13 13.98
CA LYS A 49 14.37 -7.68 14.14
C LYS A 49 14.24 -6.98 12.78
N VAL A 50 13.27 -6.08 12.69
CA VAL A 50 13.06 -5.26 11.50
C VAL A 50 14.12 -4.15 11.45
N THR A 51 14.86 -4.08 10.36
CA THR A 51 15.89 -3.06 10.12
C THR A 51 15.31 -1.84 9.40
N ASP A 52 16.12 -0.79 9.26
CA ASP A 52 15.76 0.39 8.45
C ASP A 52 16.18 0.25 6.97
N GLU A 53 16.76 -0.88 6.62
CA GLU A 53 17.20 -1.18 5.26
C GLU A 53 15.99 -1.50 4.38
N VAL A 54 15.78 -0.67 3.35
CA VAL A 54 14.65 -0.78 2.43
C VAL A 54 15.11 -1.42 1.13
N HIS A 55 14.44 -2.50 0.74
CA HIS A 55 14.66 -3.19 -0.54
C HIS A 55 13.41 -3.08 -1.40
N TYR A 56 13.58 -2.59 -2.63
CA TYR A 56 12.54 -2.64 -3.65
C TYR A 56 12.65 -3.94 -4.42
N MET A 57 11.56 -4.68 -4.50
CA MET A 57 11.52 -5.98 -5.17
C MET A 57 10.39 -6.05 -6.17
N SER A 58 10.67 -6.66 -7.33
CA SER A 58 9.67 -7.12 -8.27
C SER A 58 8.98 -8.39 -7.77
N ALA A 59 7.87 -8.78 -8.40
CA ALA A 59 7.09 -9.93 -7.94
C ALA A 59 7.84 -11.26 -8.02
N ASP A 60 8.67 -11.45 -9.03
CA ASP A 60 9.50 -12.64 -9.22
C ASP A 60 10.61 -12.77 -8.17
N GLU A 61 11.22 -11.65 -7.79
CA GLU A 61 12.19 -11.62 -6.69
C GLU A 61 11.54 -11.92 -5.34
N GLU A 62 10.37 -11.33 -5.09
CA GLU A 62 9.62 -11.48 -3.84
C GLU A 62 9.20 -12.93 -3.56
N GLU A 63 8.91 -13.71 -4.59
CA GLU A 63 8.51 -15.12 -4.43
C GLU A 63 9.55 -15.98 -3.72
N ASN A 64 10.81 -15.59 -3.74
CA ASN A 64 11.90 -16.32 -3.12
C ASN A 64 12.03 -16.08 -1.60
N PHE A 65 11.29 -15.10 -1.06
CA PHE A 65 11.39 -14.66 0.32
C PHE A 65 10.08 -14.83 1.08
N ARG A 66 10.19 -14.97 2.39
CA ARG A 66 9.06 -14.92 3.31
C ARG A 66 8.79 -13.48 3.70
N VAL A 67 7.69 -12.95 3.24
CA VAL A 67 7.32 -11.54 3.42
C VAL A 67 6.11 -11.44 4.33
N ALA A 68 6.26 -10.77 5.46
CA ALA A 68 5.17 -10.45 6.37
C ALA A 68 4.53 -9.10 5.98
N PRO A 69 3.21 -8.91 6.23
CA PRO A 69 2.54 -7.64 5.97
C PRO A 69 3.04 -6.54 6.92
N GLY A 70 2.83 -5.28 6.53
CA GLY A 70 3.29 -4.11 7.29
C GLY A 70 2.50 -3.80 8.56
N ASP A 71 1.44 -4.54 8.85
CA ASP A 71 0.57 -4.37 10.02
C ASP A 71 0.90 -5.30 11.20
N ILE A 72 1.96 -6.11 11.09
CA ILE A 72 2.40 -6.97 12.19
C ILE A 72 2.83 -6.15 13.41
N THR A 73 2.55 -6.70 14.60
CA THR A 73 2.89 -6.02 15.84
C THR A 73 4.40 -6.17 16.16
N LEU A 74 5.06 -5.04 16.34
CA LEU A 74 6.46 -4.97 16.74
C LEU A 74 6.60 -4.53 18.18
N ASN A 75 7.67 -4.96 18.83
CA ASN A 75 8.12 -4.43 20.12
C ASN A 75 8.77 -3.04 19.93
N LYS A 76 9.07 -2.35 21.04
CA LYS A 76 9.74 -1.03 21.01
C LYS A 76 11.13 -1.07 20.37
N ASP A 77 11.80 -2.20 20.45
CA ASP A 77 13.11 -2.46 19.84
C ASP A 77 13.02 -2.95 18.37
N ARG A 78 11.79 -2.94 17.79
CA ARG A 78 11.47 -3.38 16.45
C ARG A 78 11.63 -4.89 16.22
N THR A 79 11.66 -5.69 17.27
CA THR A 79 11.53 -7.15 17.14
C THR A 79 10.07 -7.55 16.91
N ILE A 80 9.85 -8.63 16.15
CA ILE A 80 8.52 -9.15 15.90
C ILE A 80 7.98 -9.76 17.20
N LYS A 81 6.81 -9.29 17.65
CA LYS A 81 6.24 -9.67 18.94
C LYS A 81 5.69 -11.11 18.95
N SER A 82 5.05 -11.51 17.88
CA SER A 82 4.40 -12.83 17.78
C SER A 82 5.39 -13.88 17.31
N LYS A 83 5.32 -15.09 17.86
CA LYS A 83 6.13 -16.23 17.40
C LYS A 83 5.73 -16.70 16.02
N GLN A 84 4.42 -16.69 15.75
CA GLN A 84 3.87 -17.03 14.44
C GLN A 84 3.26 -15.80 13.81
N VAL A 85 3.57 -15.57 12.54
CA VAL A 85 3.09 -14.42 11.75
C VAL A 85 2.59 -14.90 10.39
N PRO A 86 1.55 -14.24 9.84
CA PRO A 86 1.16 -14.51 8.46
C PRO A 86 2.28 -14.05 7.53
N VAL A 87 2.61 -14.89 6.55
CA VAL A 87 3.61 -14.56 5.53
C VAL A 87 3.12 -14.97 4.16
N ARG A 88 3.66 -14.34 3.13
CA ARG A 88 3.55 -14.78 1.74
C ARG A 88 4.86 -15.43 1.32
N TYR A 89 4.77 -16.61 0.77
CA TYR A 89 5.90 -17.35 0.23
C TYR A 89 5.46 -18.14 -0.99
N LYS A 90 6.16 -18.01 -2.10
CA LYS A 90 5.80 -18.64 -3.38
C LYS A 90 4.34 -18.42 -3.79
N SER A 91 3.87 -17.20 -3.68
CA SER A 91 2.49 -16.78 -3.98
C SER A 91 1.40 -17.42 -3.10
N GLU A 92 1.77 -18.07 -2.03
CA GLU A 92 0.84 -18.66 -1.06
C GLU A 92 0.85 -17.88 0.26
N PHE A 93 -0.34 -17.79 0.89
CA PHE A 93 -0.49 -17.22 2.22
C PHE A 93 -0.37 -18.35 3.25
N THR A 94 0.64 -18.25 4.09
CA THR A 94 0.91 -19.25 5.15
C THR A 94 1.16 -18.54 6.48
N VAL A 95 1.25 -19.34 7.55
CA VAL A 95 1.71 -18.86 8.86
C VAL A 95 3.04 -19.52 9.14
N ASP A 96 4.06 -18.74 9.41
CA ASP A 96 5.41 -19.23 9.68
C ASP A 96 5.97 -18.64 10.99
N ASP A 97 7.06 -19.19 11.46
CA ASP A 97 7.77 -18.68 12.62
C ASP A 97 8.42 -17.32 12.33
N SER A 98 8.36 -16.40 13.29
CA SER A 98 8.91 -15.06 13.14
C SER A 98 10.42 -15.03 12.85
N SER A 99 11.15 -16.07 13.26
CA SER A 99 12.58 -16.22 12.98
C SER A 99 12.89 -16.47 11.49
N ARG A 100 11.90 -16.93 10.73
CA ARG A 100 12.05 -17.26 9.30
C ARG A 100 11.59 -16.15 8.37
N VAL A 101 11.10 -15.05 8.91
CA VAL A 101 10.66 -13.88 8.12
C VAL A 101 11.87 -13.15 7.55
N ASP A 102 11.89 -12.96 6.24
CA ASP A 102 12.98 -12.28 5.53
C ASP A 102 12.73 -10.77 5.38
N TYR A 103 11.47 -10.40 5.11
CA TYR A 103 11.05 -9.02 4.88
C TYR A 103 9.70 -8.72 5.52
N VAL A 104 9.49 -7.44 5.81
CA VAL A 104 8.24 -6.90 6.34
C VAL A 104 7.80 -5.69 5.51
N GLY A 105 6.52 -5.58 5.22
CA GLY A 105 5.96 -4.42 4.53
C GLY A 105 6.22 -3.12 5.26
N VAL A 106 6.39 -2.02 4.52
CA VAL A 106 6.73 -0.71 5.09
C VAL A 106 5.55 -0.02 5.75
N SER A 107 4.32 -0.33 5.30
CA SER A 107 3.09 0.26 5.83
C SER A 107 1.87 -0.59 5.47
N PRO A 108 0.80 -0.58 6.29
CA PRO A 108 -0.47 -1.22 5.93
C PRO A 108 -1.10 -0.65 4.65
N ILE A 109 -0.92 0.65 4.37
CA ILE A 109 -1.47 1.30 3.17
C ILE A 109 -0.70 0.98 1.88
N GLN A 110 0.37 0.21 1.96
CA GLN A 110 1.20 -0.19 0.83
C GLN A 110 0.40 -0.90 -0.28
N ILE A 111 -0.68 -1.57 0.08
CA ILE A 111 -1.49 -2.38 -0.84
C ILE A 111 -2.50 -1.58 -1.66
N ILE A 112 -2.81 -0.37 -1.26
CA ILE A 112 -3.86 0.46 -1.88
C ILE A 112 -3.25 1.68 -2.59
N SER A 113 -4.01 2.25 -3.54
CA SER A 113 -3.63 3.47 -4.26
C SER A 113 -3.79 4.72 -3.40
N VAL A 114 -3.26 5.83 -3.89
CA VAL A 114 -3.39 7.14 -3.22
C VAL A 114 -4.85 7.54 -3.08
N ALA A 115 -5.67 7.39 -4.12
CA ALA A 115 -7.09 7.72 -4.07
C ALA A 115 -7.83 6.91 -2.99
N THR A 116 -7.58 5.61 -2.92
CA THR A 116 -8.17 4.73 -1.90
C THR A 116 -7.66 5.05 -0.50
N SER A 117 -6.41 5.45 -0.36
CA SER A 117 -5.78 5.76 0.93
C SER A 117 -6.33 7.00 1.61
N VAL A 118 -7.02 7.89 0.90
CA VAL A 118 -7.66 9.08 1.48
C VAL A 118 -9.13 8.86 1.87
N ILE A 119 -9.65 7.64 1.72
CA ILE A 119 -10.97 7.27 2.22
C ILE A 119 -10.88 7.01 3.73
N PRO A 120 -11.57 7.80 4.58
CA PRO A 120 -11.55 7.57 6.02
C PRO A 120 -12.18 6.23 6.39
N PHE A 121 -11.59 5.52 7.34
CA PHE A 121 -12.07 4.23 7.84
C PHE A 121 -12.23 3.14 6.76
N ILE A 122 -11.36 3.17 5.77
CA ILE A 122 -11.40 2.24 4.62
C ILE A 122 -11.38 0.76 5.07
N GLU A 123 -10.72 0.45 6.18
CA GLU A 123 -10.61 -0.89 6.75
C GLU A 123 -11.96 -1.47 7.22
N HIS A 124 -12.97 -0.61 7.42
CA HIS A 124 -14.31 -1.00 7.82
C HIS A 124 -15.31 -1.06 6.66
N ASP A 125 -14.87 -0.67 5.47
CA ASP A 125 -15.74 -0.63 4.29
C ASP A 125 -15.68 -1.94 3.49
N ASP A 126 -16.81 -2.29 2.88
CA ASP A 126 -16.82 -3.35 1.86
C ASP A 126 -16.04 -2.91 0.62
N ALA A 127 -15.29 -3.85 0.03
CA ALA A 127 -14.43 -3.56 -1.13
C ALA A 127 -15.20 -2.98 -2.33
N ASN A 128 -16.43 -3.45 -2.57
CA ASN A 128 -17.26 -2.95 -3.67
C ASN A 128 -17.65 -1.47 -3.45
N ARG A 129 -17.98 -1.09 -2.21
CA ARG A 129 -18.31 0.30 -1.88
C ARG A 129 -17.09 1.20 -1.88
N ALA A 130 -15.93 0.70 -1.45
CA ALA A 130 -14.66 1.40 -1.52
C ALA A 130 -14.25 1.66 -2.98
N LEU A 131 -14.46 0.71 -3.88
CA LEU A 131 -14.27 0.89 -5.32
C LEU A 131 -15.13 2.02 -5.87
N MET A 132 -16.41 2.02 -5.55
CA MET A 132 -17.33 3.09 -5.95
C MET A 132 -16.89 4.44 -5.40
N GLY A 133 -16.53 4.52 -4.13
CA GLY A 133 -16.01 5.74 -3.49
C GLY A 133 -14.75 6.27 -4.14
N SER A 134 -13.79 5.41 -4.45
CA SER A 134 -12.56 5.77 -5.17
C SER A 134 -12.85 6.36 -6.54
N ASN A 135 -13.80 5.78 -7.27
CA ASN A 135 -14.23 6.30 -8.57
C ASN A 135 -14.96 7.64 -8.45
N MET A 136 -15.79 7.82 -7.41
CA MET A 136 -16.51 9.07 -7.17
C MET A 136 -15.58 10.24 -6.81
N GLN A 137 -14.43 10.00 -6.18
CA GLN A 137 -13.43 11.04 -5.92
C GLN A 137 -12.93 11.70 -7.20
N ARG A 138 -12.81 10.97 -8.29
CA ARG A 138 -12.44 11.52 -9.61
C ARG A 138 -13.52 12.37 -10.26
N GLN A 139 -14.75 12.31 -9.76
CA GLN A 139 -15.89 13.07 -10.24
C GLN A 139 -16.19 14.30 -9.37
N ALA A 140 -15.31 14.58 -8.39
CA ALA A 140 -15.46 15.71 -7.48
C ALA A 140 -15.39 17.05 -8.23
N VAL A 141 -16.29 17.96 -7.86
CA VAL A 141 -16.33 19.32 -8.41
C VAL A 141 -15.56 20.25 -7.49
N PRO A 142 -14.60 21.04 -8.01
CA PRO A 142 -13.92 22.06 -7.23
C PRO A 142 -14.89 23.12 -6.70
N LEU A 143 -14.79 23.44 -5.41
CA LEU A 143 -15.63 24.45 -4.77
C LEU A 143 -14.96 25.84 -4.84
N LEU A 144 -15.76 26.91 -4.94
CA LEU A 144 -15.27 28.28 -4.87
C LEU A 144 -14.64 28.59 -3.51
N ILE A 145 -15.28 28.14 -2.44
CA ILE A 145 -14.77 28.23 -1.09
C ILE A 145 -14.62 26.80 -0.59
N THR A 146 -13.38 26.39 -0.37
CA THR A 146 -13.06 25.04 0.10
C THR A 146 -12.99 25.01 1.61
N ASP A 147 -13.54 23.96 2.21
CA ASP A 147 -13.43 23.68 3.63
C ASP A 147 -12.53 22.47 3.90
N ARG A 148 -11.88 22.51 5.06
CA ARG A 148 -11.12 21.37 5.54
C ARG A 148 -12.08 20.26 5.98
N PRO A 149 -11.87 19.00 5.55
CA PRO A 149 -12.69 17.90 6.02
C PRO A 149 -12.56 17.72 7.53
N VAL A 150 -13.67 17.46 8.22
CA VAL A 150 -13.70 17.21 9.67
C VAL A 150 -12.98 15.91 10.01
N VAL A 151 -13.15 14.88 9.18
CA VAL A 151 -12.48 13.57 9.30
C VAL A 151 -11.63 13.34 8.07
N GLY A 152 -10.37 13.01 8.28
CA GLY A 152 -9.42 12.70 7.21
C GLY A 152 -8.43 11.62 7.63
N THR A 153 -7.66 11.13 6.67
CA THR A 153 -6.65 10.10 6.89
C THR A 153 -5.26 10.65 7.25
N GLY A 154 -5.06 11.96 7.07
CA GLY A 154 -3.77 12.63 7.23
C GLY A 154 -2.88 12.62 5.98
N LEU A 155 -3.27 11.91 4.93
CA LEU A 155 -2.52 11.86 3.66
C LEU A 155 -2.94 12.94 2.66
N GLU A 156 -4.04 13.63 2.89
CA GLU A 156 -4.63 14.59 1.96
C GLU A 156 -3.65 15.72 1.61
N LYS A 157 -2.99 16.29 2.62
CA LYS A 157 -2.01 17.38 2.44
C LYS A 157 -0.82 16.92 1.59
N ARG A 158 -0.31 15.72 1.85
CA ARG A 158 0.81 15.17 1.10
C ARG A 158 0.41 14.86 -0.34
N ALA A 159 -0.74 14.23 -0.53
CA ALA A 159 -1.27 13.92 -1.85
C ALA A 159 -1.45 15.20 -2.69
N ALA A 160 -2.02 16.26 -2.11
CA ALA A 160 -2.20 17.54 -2.78
C ALA A 160 -0.86 18.18 -3.16
N LYS A 161 0.13 18.16 -2.25
CA LYS A 161 1.45 18.74 -2.52
C LYS A 161 2.21 17.96 -3.59
N ASP A 162 2.23 16.62 -3.50
CA ASP A 162 2.97 15.76 -4.43
C ASP A 162 2.31 15.69 -5.81
N SER A 163 1.03 16.03 -5.93
CA SER A 163 0.33 16.11 -7.22
C SER A 163 0.84 17.24 -8.13
N GLY A 164 1.55 18.24 -7.57
CA GLY A 164 2.01 19.42 -8.29
C GLY A 164 0.91 20.40 -8.70
N MET A 165 -0.34 20.17 -8.29
CA MET A 165 -1.48 21.03 -8.61
C MET A 165 -1.64 22.23 -7.65
N VAL A 166 -0.91 22.23 -6.55
CA VAL A 166 -0.94 23.28 -5.53
C VAL A 166 0.33 24.12 -5.62
N VAL A 167 0.16 25.42 -5.82
CA VAL A 167 1.26 26.38 -5.79
C VAL A 167 1.53 26.77 -4.33
N VAL A 168 2.76 26.59 -3.89
CA VAL A 168 3.22 26.93 -2.53
C VAL A 168 4.27 28.02 -2.64
N SER A 169 4.25 29.01 -1.74
CA SER A 169 5.29 30.04 -1.71
C SER A 169 6.63 29.44 -1.28
N GLU A 170 7.70 29.91 -1.91
CA GLU A 170 9.09 29.54 -1.62
C GLU A 170 9.70 30.48 -0.57
N VAL A 171 9.11 30.61 0.60
CA VAL A 171 9.65 31.46 1.68
C VAL A 171 10.21 30.60 2.78
#